data_481f47baee49d0a62cd03ac69d50c935
#
_entry.id   481f47baee49d0a62cd03ac69d50c935
#
_cell.length_a   1.000
_cell.length_b   1.000
_cell.length_c   1.000
_cell.angle_alpha   90.00
_cell.angle_beta   90.00
_cell.angle_gamma   90.00
#
_symmetry.space_group_name_H-M   'P 1'
#
loop_
_entity.id
_entity.type
_entity.pdbx_description
1 polymer ?
#
loop_
_entity_poly.entity_id
_entity_poly.type
_entity_poly.pdbx_seq_one_letter_code
_entity_poly.pdbx_strand_id
1 'polypeptide(L)'
;MSWQDFLSQITIFYFDFPKGDYMKKSFFYIILAGVLWGTSGIFVHYLAPYGYTSLQMTAVRGSVSLLCLALYALIFDKKIFRVTRIQLILCICVGVSLFGTAGGYFASMQMTSVSTAVVLMYSAPIYVTIFSVLFFKEKMSAFKLTALILMILGCALVSGIVGGLKFDPLGIFLGILSGISYASYNIFTKIATRKGCQPLSVTLYSSLFMSLIALIVSKPHEIFLNAAKEPIFLVPMLIGLGVITFVLPYAFYSSAIKVLPAGTASALSIVEPMAATLFSVFLFDEKLTLYSGIGIVLILGAVLLLGKTDGKGEKT
;
A
#
# COMPACT_ATOMS: atom_id res chain seq x y z
N MET A 1 -27.83 -18.26 11.09
CA MET A 1 -26.79 -17.91 10.11
C MET A 1 -25.58 -18.76 10.44
N SER A 2 -25.26 -19.75 9.61
CA SER A 2 -24.13 -20.65 9.88
C SER A 2 -22.81 -19.89 9.72
N TRP A 3 -21.75 -20.35 10.40
CA TRP A 3 -20.39 -19.82 10.19
C TRP A 3 -19.96 -19.94 8.71
N GLN A 4 -20.48 -20.91 7.97
CA GLN A 4 -20.27 -21.07 6.54
C GLN A 4 -20.94 -19.96 5.72
N ASP A 5 -22.12 -19.47 6.12
CA ASP A 5 -22.80 -18.35 5.44
C ASP A 5 -22.08 -17.01 5.70
N PHE A 6 -21.59 -16.80 6.93
CA PHE A 6 -20.77 -15.63 7.26
C PHE A 6 -19.42 -15.64 6.51
N LEU A 7 -18.81 -16.81 6.39
CA LEU A 7 -17.52 -16.98 5.69
C LEU A 7 -17.68 -16.98 4.17
N SER A 8 -18.83 -17.45 3.63
CA SER A 8 -19.16 -17.27 2.22
C SER A 8 -19.36 -15.80 1.87
N GLN A 9 -19.87 -15.00 2.80
CA GLN A 9 -19.95 -13.56 2.66
C GLN A 9 -18.57 -12.86 2.68
N ILE A 10 -17.57 -13.40 3.40
CA ILE A 10 -16.19 -12.93 3.30
C ILE A 10 -15.54 -13.36 1.97
N THR A 11 -15.93 -14.51 1.41
CA THR A 11 -15.55 -14.93 0.04
C THR A 11 -16.27 -14.08 -1.02
N ILE A 12 -17.38 -13.41 -0.69
CA ILE A 12 -18.11 -12.42 -1.50
C ILE A 12 -17.33 -11.09 -1.68
N PHE A 13 -16.23 -10.85 -0.99
CA PHE A 13 -15.27 -9.80 -1.36
C PHE A 13 -14.57 -10.06 -2.72
N TYR A 14 -14.74 -11.22 -3.33
CA TYR A 14 -14.68 -11.35 -4.77
C TYR A 14 -16.01 -10.81 -5.34
N PHE A 15 -16.12 -9.50 -5.49
CA PHE A 15 -17.17 -8.90 -6.30
C PHE A 15 -17.25 -9.66 -7.61
N ASP A 16 -18.40 -10.31 -7.85
CA ASP A 16 -18.61 -11.15 -9.02
C ASP A 16 -18.94 -10.24 -10.20
N PHE A 17 -17.87 -9.71 -10.84
CA PHE A 17 -18.02 -8.97 -12.08
C PHE A 17 -18.24 -9.95 -13.23
N PRO A 18 -19.07 -9.62 -14.26
CA PRO A 18 -19.29 -10.46 -15.42
C PRO A 18 -17.97 -10.92 -16.04
N LYS A 19 -17.93 -12.17 -16.52
CA LYS A 19 -16.78 -12.69 -17.27
C LYS A 19 -16.49 -11.77 -18.45
N GLY A 20 -15.40 -11.02 -18.43
CA GLY A 20 -15.02 -10.04 -19.45
C GLY A 20 -14.55 -8.70 -18.88
N ASP A 21 -14.74 -8.42 -17.58
CA ASP A 21 -14.46 -7.11 -16.98
C ASP A 21 -13.30 -7.14 -15.96
N TYR A 22 -12.32 -8.05 -16.18
CA TYR A 22 -11.16 -8.21 -15.29
C TYR A 22 -10.36 -6.91 -15.11
N MET A 23 -10.30 -6.08 -16.15
CA MET A 23 -9.60 -4.80 -16.13
C MET A 23 -10.26 -3.83 -15.13
N LYS A 24 -11.58 -3.63 -15.24
CA LYS A 24 -12.33 -2.74 -14.34
C LYS A 24 -12.29 -3.22 -12.90
N LYS A 25 -12.39 -4.55 -12.68
CA LYS A 25 -12.23 -5.18 -11.38
C LYS A 25 -10.86 -4.86 -10.77
N SER A 26 -9.80 -4.97 -11.56
CA SER A 26 -8.44 -4.70 -11.12
C SER A 26 -8.22 -3.22 -10.80
N PHE A 27 -8.78 -2.29 -11.58
CA PHE A 27 -8.82 -0.87 -11.25
C PHE A 27 -9.52 -0.62 -9.90
N PHE A 28 -10.71 -1.19 -9.72
CA PHE A 28 -11.46 -1.07 -8.47
C PHE A 28 -10.66 -1.59 -7.27
N TYR A 29 -9.97 -2.72 -7.42
CA TYR A 29 -9.16 -3.30 -6.35
C TYR A 29 -7.99 -2.40 -5.95
N ILE A 30 -7.33 -1.71 -6.89
CA ILE A 30 -6.25 -0.77 -6.55
C ILE A 30 -6.79 0.47 -5.84
N ILE A 31 -7.91 1.02 -6.32
CA ILE A 31 -8.55 2.17 -5.67
C ILE A 31 -8.97 1.80 -4.25
N LEU A 32 -9.60 0.63 -4.07
CA LEU A 32 -9.99 0.14 -2.76
C LEU A 32 -8.77 -0.07 -1.85
N ALA A 33 -7.69 -0.64 -2.39
CA ALA A 33 -6.43 -0.78 -1.64
C ALA A 33 -5.88 0.57 -1.20
N GLY A 34 -5.87 1.58 -2.09
CA GLY A 34 -5.45 2.94 -1.77
C GLY A 34 -6.30 3.59 -0.66
N VAL A 35 -7.62 3.44 -0.74
CA VAL A 35 -8.54 3.92 0.31
C VAL A 35 -8.26 3.23 1.65
N LEU A 36 -8.07 1.91 1.65
CA LEU A 36 -7.76 1.16 2.87
C LEU A 36 -6.40 1.54 3.45
N TRP A 37 -5.38 1.76 2.62
CA TRP A 37 -4.09 2.30 3.10
C TRP A 37 -4.25 3.69 3.71
N GLY A 38 -5.09 4.54 3.14
CA GLY A 38 -5.41 5.88 3.67
C GLY A 38 -5.98 5.86 5.08
N THR A 39 -6.62 4.76 5.52
CA THR A 39 -7.08 4.61 6.92
C THR A 39 -5.94 4.48 7.91
N SER A 40 -4.68 4.26 7.45
CA SER A 40 -3.52 4.12 8.35
C SER A 40 -3.36 5.30 9.30
N GLY A 41 -3.67 6.53 8.85
CA GLY A 41 -3.66 7.72 9.67
C GLY A 41 -4.58 7.66 10.89
N ILE A 42 -5.74 7.00 10.75
CA ILE A 42 -6.70 6.80 11.84
C ILE A 42 -6.06 5.96 12.95
N PHE A 43 -5.43 4.84 12.58
CA PHE A 43 -4.75 3.97 13.55
C PHE A 43 -3.56 4.66 14.21
N VAL A 44 -2.78 5.44 13.43
CA VAL A 44 -1.66 6.23 13.98
C VAL A 44 -2.17 7.24 14.99
N HIS A 45 -3.25 7.97 14.70
CA HIS A 45 -3.86 8.95 15.60
C HIS A 45 -4.21 8.35 16.96
N TYR A 46 -4.84 7.16 16.97
CA TYR A 46 -5.26 6.51 18.21
C TYR A 46 -4.15 5.73 18.92
N LEU A 47 -3.15 5.21 18.21
CA LEU A 47 -2.08 4.38 18.80
C LEU A 47 -0.87 5.19 19.27
N ALA A 48 -0.54 6.31 18.61
CA ALA A 48 0.63 7.12 18.97
C ALA A 48 0.61 7.65 20.42
N PRO A 49 -0.52 8.11 20.97
CA PRO A 49 -0.60 8.56 22.37
C PRO A 49 -0.25 7.48 23.39
N TYR A 50 -0.40 6.20 23.05
CA TYR A 50 -0.04 5.07 23.92
C TYR A 50 1.44 4.69 23.81
N GLY A 51 2.23 5.41 22.99
CA GLY A 51 3.67 5.20 22.83
C GLY A 51 4.07 4.24 21.71
N TYR A 52 3.14 3.90 20.81
CA TYR A 52 3.48 3.10 19.62
C TYR A 52 4.28 3.91 18.61
N THR A 53 5.48 3.43 18.29
CA THR A 53 6.29 3.97 17.21
C THR A 53 5.85 3.44 15.85
N SER A 54 6.20 4.14 14.79
CA SER A 54 5.90 3.71 13.41
C SER A 54 6.54 2.36 13.05
N LEU A 55 7.73 2.05 13.60
CA LEU A 55 8.36 0.73 13.42
C LEU A 55 7.59 -0.37 14.15
N GLN A 56 7.09 -0.09 15.36
CA GLN A 56 6.26 -1.02 16.12
C GLN A 56 4.92 -1.27 15.40
N MET A 57 4.28 -0.22 14.86
CA MET A 57 3.07 -0.37 14.04
C MET A 57 3.35 -1.19 12.77
N THR A 58 4.54 -1.03 12.14
CA THR A 58 4.95 -1.84 10.99
C THR A 58 5.14 -3.32 11.38
N ALA A 59 5.76 -3.60 12.53
CA ALA A 59 5.90 -4.95 13.05
C ALA A 59 4.55 -5.61 13.34
N VAL A 60 3.62 -4.86 13.99
CA VAL A 60 2.26 -5.33 14.28
C VAL A 60 1.49 -5.63 12.99
N ARG A 61 1.49 -4.71 12.01
CA ARG A 61 0.80 -4.92 10.73
C ARG A 61 1.24 -6.21 10.06
N GLY A 62 2.56 -6.42 9.97
CA GLY A 62 3.11 -7.62 9.36
C GLY A 62 2.78 -8.89 10.15
N SER A 63 2.93 -8.87 11.47
CA SER A 63 2.66 -10.03 12.34
C SER A 63 1.19 -10.42 12.35
N VAL A 64 0.28 -9.46 12.45
CA VAL A 64 -1.18 -9.70 12.36
C VAL A 64 -1.54 -10.24 10.98
N SER A 65 -0.98 -9.66 9.91
CA SER A 65 -1.21 -10.16 8.56
C SER A 65 -0.74 -11.59 8.38
N LEU A 66 0.46 -11.90 8.87
CA LEU A 66 1.01 -13.26 8.83
C LEU A 66 0.08 -14.25 9.54
N LEU A 67 -0.37 -13.92 10.76
CA LEU A 67 -1.27 -14.78 11.54
C LEU A 67 -2.62 -14.96 10.85
N CYS A 68 -3.26 -13.88 10.41
CA CYS A 68 -4.55 -13.95 9.72
C CYS A 68 -4.49 -14.76 8.44
N LEU A 69 -3.47 -14.53 7.60
CA LEU A 69 -3.32 -15.25 6.34
C LEU A 69 -2.87 -16.70 6.54
N ALA A 70 -2.04 -16.98 7.55
CA ALA A 70 -1.66 -18.34 7.89
C ALA A 70 -2.87 -19.15 8.39
N LEU A 71 -3.69 -18.59 9.27
CA LEU A 71 -4.94 -19.21 9.73
C LEU A 71 -5.92 -19.43 8.57
N TYR A 72 -6.11 -18.41 7.73
CA TYR A 72 -6.93 -18.55 6.52
C TYR A 72 -6.42 -19.68 5.60
N ALA A 73 -5.12 -19.72 5.35
CA ALA A 73 -4.51 -20.73 4.50
C ALA A 73 -4.62 -22.14 5.08
N LEU A 74 -4.48 -22.30 6.39
CA LEU A 74 -4.63 -23.60 7.07
C LEU A 74 -6.05 -24.15 6.99
N ILE A 75 -7.04 -23.27 7.10
CA ILE A 75 -8.46 -23.65 7.14
C ILE A 75 -9.04 -23.84 5.75
N PHE A 76 -8.75 -22.90 4.82
CA PHE A 76 -9.48 -22.78 3.55
C PHE A 76 -8.67 -23.13 2.30
N ASP A 77 -7.39 -22.73 2.23
CA ASP A 77 -6.58 -22.97 1.02
C ASP A 77 -5.10 -23.17 1.34
N LYS A 78 -4.74 -24.42 1.63
CA LYS A 78 -3.35 -24.83 1.88
C LYS A 78 -2.40 -24.59 0.69
N LYS A 79 -2.93 -24.31 -0.52
CA LYS A 79 -2.10 -24.00 -1.70
C LYS A 79 -1.36 -22.68 -1.53
N ILE A 80 -1.85 -21.78 -0.67
CA ILE A 80 -1.19 -20.50 -0.33
C ILE A 80 0.22 -20.72 0.21
N PHE A 81 0.47 -21.83 0.92
CA PHE A 81 1.80 -22.18 1.42
C PHE A 81 2.73 -22.77 0.35
N ARG A 82 2.18 -23.15 -0.82
CA ARG A 82 2.97 -23.80 -1.86
C ARG A 82 3.61 -22.74 -2.76
N VAL A 83 4.87 -22.47 -2.51
CA VAL A 83 5.69 -21.57 -3.33
C VAL A 83 6.95 -22.28 -3.81
N THR A 84 7.37 -22.02 -5.03
CA THR A 84 8.65 -22.49 -5.55
C THR A 84 9.80 -21.67 -4.94
N ARG A 85 11.05 -22.18 -5.02
CA ARG A 85 12.23 -21.43 -4.53
C ARG A 85 12.33 -20.03 -5.13
N ILE A 86 12.06 -19.88 -6.43
CA ILE A 86 12.09 -18.57 -7.11
C ILE A 86 11.00 -17.65 -6.57
N GLN A 87 9.77 -18.16 -6.38
CA GLN A 87 8.68 -17.39 -5.81
C GLN A 87 8.99 -16.96 -4.37
N LEU A 88 9.59 -17.83 -3.56
CA LEU A 88 10.00 -17.49 -2.20
C LEU A 88 11.05 -16.36 -2.18
N ILE A 89 12.08 -16.44 -3.03
CA ILE A 89 13.08 -15.38 -3.16
C ILE A 89 12.42 -14.05 -3.54
N LEU A 90 11.49 -14.07 -4.48
CA LEU A 90 10.73 -12.86 -4.86
C LEU A 90 9.90 -12.33 -3.69
N CYS A 91 9.26 -13.19 -2.90
CA CYS A 91 8.52 -12.78 -1.70
C CYS A 91 9.44 -12.20 -0.62
N ILE A 92 10.66 -12.71 -0.47
CA ILE A 92 11.69 -12.12 0.39
C ILE A 92 12.01 -10.70 -0.09
N CYS A 93 12.28 -10.54 -1.40
CA CYS A 93 12.54 -9.22 -1.98
C CYS A 93 11.36 -8.25 -1.75
N VAL A 94 10.12 -8.73 -1.88
CA VAL A 94 8.90 -7.96 -1.58
C VAL A 94 8.87 -7.53 -0.11
N GLY A 95 9.10 -8.46 0.83
CA GLY A 95 9.11 -8.17 2.28
C GLY A 95 10.18 -7.16 2.69
N VAL A 96 11.40 -7.34 2.16
CA VAL A 96 12.53 -6.40 2.37
C VAL A 96 12.19 -5.02 1.80
N SER A 97 11.60 -4.97 0.60
CA SER A 97 11.18 -3.71 -0.02
C SER A 97 10.10 -3.00 0.79
N LEU A 98 9.12 -3.72 1.33
CA LEU A 98 8.09 -3.15 2.21
C LEU A 98 8.68 -2.58 3.49
N PHE A 99 9.63 -3.29 4.11
CA PHE A 99 10.34 -2.77 5.28
C PHE A 99 11.18 -1.53 4.93
N GLY A 100 11.92 -1.57 3.81
CA GLY A 100 12.71 -0.43 3.32
C GLY A 100 11.85 0.80 3.01
N THR A 101 10.64 0.59 2.45
CA THR A 101 9.66 1.66 2.24
C THR A 101 9.29 2.33 3.57
N ALA A 102 8.85 1.54 4.56
CA ALA A 102 8.46 2.07 5.86
C ALA A 102 9.64 2.74 6.59
N GLY A 103 10.79 2.06 6.69
CA GLY A 103 11.98 2.57 7.39
C GLY A 103 12.52 3.87 6.77
N GLY A 104 12.67 3.91 5.45
CA GLY A 104 13.11 5.10 4.72
C GLY A 104 12.14 6.27 4.85
N TYR A 105 10.83 5.98 4.73
CA TYR A 105 9.77 6.97 4.88
C TYR A 105 9.79 7.64 6.27
N PHE A 106 9.82 6.83 7.34
CA PHE A 106 9.81 7.36 8.70
C PHE A 106 11.09 8.11 9.05
N ALA A 107 12.24 7.62 8.62
CA ALA A 107 13.50 8.31 8.80
C ALA A 107 13.52 9.66 8.06
N SER A 108 13.06 9.68 6.80
CA SER A 108 12.91 10.92 6.03
C SER A 108 11.95 11.91 6.72
N MET A 109 10.82 11.43 7.24
CA MET A 109 9.81 12.25 7.91
C MET A 109 10.37 12.93 9.17
N GLN A 110 11.23 12.26 9.93
CA GLN A 110 11.84 12.82 11.13
C GLN A 110 12.90 13.89 10.81
N MET A 111 13.62 13.73 9.69
CA MET A 111 14.71 14.63 9.30
C MET A 111 14.22 15.80 8.44
N THR A 112 13.15 15.61 7.68
CA THR A 112 12.56 16.65 6.83
C THR A 112 11.18 17.07 7.37
N SER A 113 10.12 16.68 6.69
CA SER A 113 8.73 16.87 7.11
C SER A 113 7.87 15.70 6.62
N VAL A 114 6.69 15.53 7.20
CA VAL A 114 5.71 14.54 6.74
C VAL A 114 5.42 14.75 5.25
N SER A 115 5.14 15.99 4.84
CA SER A 115 4.85 16.36 3.45
C SER A 115 5.99 15.99 2.50
N THR A 116 7.23 16.32 2.85
CA THR A 116 8.41 16.00 2.04
C THR A 116 8.58 14.49 1.90
N ALA A 117 8.51 13.74 3.01
CA ALA A 117 8.67 12.29 3.00
C ALA A 117 7.58 11.59 2.17
N VAL A 118 6.32 12.03 2.27
CA VAL A 118 5.20 11.52 1.46
C VAL A 118 5.46 11.72 -0.02
N VAL A 119 5.81 12.94 -0.44
CA VAL A 119 6.08 13.22 -1.86
C VAL A 119 7.25 12.40 -2.39
N LEU A 120 8.33 12.26 -1.62
CA LEU A 120 9.48 11.46 -2.00
C LEU A 120 9.13 9.97 -2.12
N MET A 121 8.35 9.41 -1.21
CA MET A 121 7.87 8.03 -1.31
C MET A 121 6.95 7.84 -2.52
N TYR A 122 6.02 8.77 -2.76
CA TYR A 122 5.11 8.72 -3.92
C TYR A 122 5.74 9.17 -5.25
N SER A 123 7.05 9.39 -5.27
CA SER A 123 7.82 9.38 -6.52
C SER A 123 7.99 7.96 -7.10
N ALA A 124 7.67 6.92 -6.33
CA ALA A 124 7.74 5.51 -6.74
C ALA A 124 7.13 5.21 -8.13
N PRO A 125 5.96 5.73 -8.53
CA PRO A 125 5.42 5.49 -9.87
C PRO A 125 6.36 5.92 -11.01
N ILE A 126 7.23 6.90 -10.80
CA ILE A 126 8.26 7.30 -11.78
C ILE A 126 9.23 6.14 -11.99
N TYR A 127 9.78 5.61 -10.88
CA TYR A 127 10.73 4.49 -10.94
C TYR A 127 10.07 3.22 -11.50
N VAL A 128 8.85 2.89 -11.04
CA VAL A 128 8.08 1.75 -11.56
C VAL A 128 7.87 1.90 -13.06
N THR A 129 7.50 3.08 -13.54
CA THR A 129 7.25 3.33 -14.96
C THR A 129 8.51 3.14 -15.78
N ILE A 130 9.65 3.70 -15.35
CA ILE A 130 10.95 3.51 -16.00
C ILE A 130 11.28 2.01 -16.09
N PHE A 131 11.20 1.29 -14.98
CA PHE A 131 11.46 -0.14 -14.93
C PHE A 131 10.48 -0.94 -15.80
N SER A 132 9.20 -0.57 -15.81
CA SER A 132 8.17 -1.25 -16.60
C SER A 132 8.41 -1.12 -18.10
N VAL A 133 8.83 0.06 -18.56
CA VAL A 133 9.21 0.28 -19.96
C VAL A 133 10.47 -0.54 -20.30
N LEU A 134 11.49 -0.51 -19.45
CA LEU A 134 12.78 -1.17 -19.74
C LEU A 134 12.68 -2.70 -19.69
N PHE A 135 12.02 -3.26 -18.66
CA PHE A 135 12.03 -4.70 -18.41
C PHE A 135 10.76 -5.43 -18.87
N PHE A 136 9.59 -4.77 -18.81
CA PHE A 136 8.34 -5.38 -19.24
C PHE A 136 7.89 -4.93 -20.63
N LYS A 137 8.64 -4.01 -21.25
CA LYS A 137 8.31 -3.41 -22.56
C LYS A 137 6.91 -2.79 -22.59
N GLU A 138 6.46 -2.25 -21.44
CA GLU A 138 5.17 -1.59 -21.32
C GLU A 138 5.19 -0.29 -22.17
N LYS A 139 4.11 -0.07 -22.94
CA LYS A 139 4.02 1.13 -23.77
C LYS A 139 3.70 2.36 -22.93
N MET A 140 4.50 3.40 -23.06
CA MET A 140 4.23 4.70 -22.47
C MET A 140 3.44 5.54 -23.48
N SER A 141 2.21 5.93 -23.13
CA SER A 141 1.44 6.89 -23.91
C SER A 141 1.53 8.28 -23.28
N ALA A 142 1.30 9.34 -24.09
CA ALA A 142 1.24 10.70 -23.57
C ALA A 142 0.19 10.85 -22.46
N PHE A 143 -0.93 10.16 -22.57
CA PHE A 143 -1.98 10.17 -21.55
C PHE A 143 -1.51 9.55 -20.21
N LYS A 144 -0.74 8.43 -20.25
CA LYS A 144 -0.17 7.83 -19.05
C LYS A 144 0.84 8.77 -18.39
N LEU A 145 1.68 9.42 -19.18
CA LEU A 145 2.64 10.40 -18.69
C LEU A 145 1.93 11.61 -18.06
N THR A 146 0.91 12.15 -18.70
CA THR A 146 0.10 13.26 -18.16
C THR A 146 -0.58 12.85 -16.85
N ALA A 147 -1.19 11.67 -16.79
CA ALA A 147 -1.82 11.17 -15.56
C ALA A 147 -0.80 11.05 -14.43
N LEU A 148 0.40 10.52 -14.71
CA LEU A 148 1.47 10.39 -13.72
C LEU A 148 1.90 11.75 -13.16
N ILE A 149 2.08 12.75 -14.04
CA ILE A 149 2.42 14.13 -13.63
C ILE A 149 1.31 14.71 -12.75
N LEU A 150 0.05 14.59 -13.16
CA LEU A 150 -1.10 15.10 -12.40
C LEU A 150 -1.21 14.42 -11.02
N MET A 151 -0.95 13.10 -10.93
CA MET A 151 -0.95 12.38 -9.66
C MET A 151 0.14 12.86 -8.71
N ILE A 152 1.36 13.06 -9.21
CA ILE A 152 2.49 13.53 -8.39
C ILE A 152 2.24 14.96 -7.90
N LEU A 153 1.78 15.85 -8.79
CA LEU A 153 1.42 17.23 -8.41
C LEU A 153 0.26 17.23 -7.40
N GLY A 154 -0.77 16.43 -7.64
CA GLY A 154 -1.90 16.27 -6.73
C GLY A 154 -1.46 15.75 -5.35
N CYS A 155 -0.60 14.73 -5.32
CA CYS A 155 -0.03 14.20 -4.09
C CYS A 155 0.77 15.27 -3.32
N ALA A 156 1.60 16.04 -4.01
CA ALA A 156 2.37 17.13 -3.41
C ALA A 156 1.45 18.18 -2.75
N LEU A 157 0.39 18.58 -3.44
CA LEU A 157 -0.57 19.58 -2.91
C LEU A 157 -1.38 19.03 -1.72
N VAL A 158 -1.85 17.78 -1.81
CA VAL A 158 -2.59 17.11 -0.71
C VAL A 158 -1.71 16.96 0.52
N SER A 159 -0.44 16.64 0.34
CA SER A 159 0.53 16.46 1.43
C SER A 159 0.96 17.76 2.12
N GLY A 160 0.52 18.92 1.62
CA GLY A 160 0.83 20.22 2.24
C GLY A 160 2.24 20.76 1.94
N ILE A 161 2.85 20.37 0.83
CA ILE A 161 4.22 20.82 0.44
C ILE A 161 4.33 22.34 0.32
N VAL A 162 3.22 23.05 0.11
CA VAL A 162 3.17 24.51 0.00
C VAL A 162 3.53 25.23 1.30
N GLY A 163 3.48 24.53 2.45
CA GLY A 163 3.91 25.05 3.76
C GLY A 163 5.42 25.22 3.91
N GLY A 164 6.20 24.85 2.89
CA GLY A 164 7.66 24.92 2.86
C GLY A 164 8.33 23.55 2.99
N LEU A 165 9.49 23.42 2.33
CA LEU A 165 10.34 22.23 2.40
C LEU A 165 11.41 22.45 3.48
N LYS A 166 11.45 21.56 4.46
CA LYS A 166 12.61 21.45 5.33
C LYS A 166 13.68 20.65 4.61
N PHE A 167 14.77 21.28 4.24
CA PHE A 167 15.85 20.67 3.48
C PHE A 167 16.86 20.01 4.42
N ASP A 168 16.91 18.68 4.37
CA ASP A 168 17.96 17.86 4.98
C ASP A 168 18.43 16.83 3.94
N PRO A 169 19.70 16.86 3.52
CA PRO A 169 20.20 15.99 2.44
C PRO A 169 20.05 14.51 2.74
N LEU A 170 20.29 14.07 3.98
CA LEU A 170 20.17 12.68 4.38
C LEU A 170 18.69 12.27 4.44
N GLY A 171 17.83 13.14 4.97
CA GLY A 171 16.38 12.92 4.99
C GLY A 171 15.78 12.81 3.59
N ILE A 172 16.23 13.64 2.64
CA ILE A 172 15.83 13.57 1.24
C ILE A 172 16.31 12.25 0.60
N PHE A 173 17.57 11.87 0.82
CA PHE A 173 18.13 10.60 0.32
C PHE A 173 17.31 9.39 0.82
N LEU A 174 16.97 9.36 2.12
CA LEU A 174 16.17 8.29 2.71
C LEU A 174 14.73 8.27 2.17
N GLY A 175 14.15 9.43 1.89
CA GLY A 175 12.85 9.55 1.23
C GLY A 175 12.86 9.01 -0.20
N ILE A 176 13.88 9.32 -0.99
CA ILE A 176 14.09 8.76 -2.34
C ILE A 176 14.28 7.25 -2.25
N LEU A 177 15.10 6.77 -1.31
CA LEU A 177 15.31 5.34 -1.06
C LEU A 177 14.00 4.62 -0.70
N SER A 178 13.12 5.26 0.07
CA SER A 178 11.76 4.78 0.35
C SER A 178 10.94 4.65 -0.94
N GLY A 179 10.97 5.65 -1.82
CA GLY A 179 10.30 5.60 -3.13
C GLY A 179 10.84 4.48 -4.03
N ILE A 180 12.16 4.28 -4.07
CA ILE A 180 12.79 3.18 -4.82
C ILE A 180 12.40 1.82 -4.21
N SER A 181 12.36 1.71 -2.88
CA SER A 181 11.93 0.50 -2.18
C SER A 181 10.46 0.19 -2.50
N TYR A 182 9.59 1.19 -2.52
CA TYR A 182 8.19 1.01 -2.91
C TYR A 182 8.05 0.61 -4.39
N ALA A 183 8.86 1.16 -5.28
CA ALA A 183 8.93 0.72 -6.68
C ALA A 183 9.39 -0.74 -6.78
N SER A 184 10.39 -1.13 -6.02
CA SER A 184 10.90 -2.51 -5.97
C SER A 184 9.82 -3.49 -5.49
N TYR A 185 9.04 -3.13 -4.45
CA TYR A 185 7.87 -3.88 -4.02
C TYR A 185 6.91 -4.13 -5.20
N ASN A 186 6.55 -3.09 -5.94
CA ASN A 186 5.63 -3.20 -7.10
C ASN A 186 6.16 -4.16 -8.16
N ILE A 187 7.43 -4.04 -8.51
CA ILE A 187 8.08 -4.83 -9.56
C ILE A 187 8.22 -6.30 -9.14
N PHE A 188 8.72 -6.56 -7.92
CA PHE A 188 8.86 -7.94 -7.45
C PHE A 188 7.50 -8.62 -7.27
N THR A 189 6.47 -7.90 -6.81
CA THR A 189 5.10 -8.41 -6.76
C THR A 189 4.58 -8.76 -8.16
N LYS A 190 4.81 -7.90 -9.16
CA LYS A 190 4.44 -8.19 -10.56
C LYS A 190 5.16 -9.41 -11.11
N ILE A 191 6.48 -9.54 -10.86
CA ILE A 191 7.26 -10.69 -11.30
C ILE A 191 6.77 -11.97 -10.61
N ALA A 192 6.54 -11.94 -9.29
CA ALA A 192 6.08 -13.09 -8.53
C ALA A 192 4.72 -13.60 -9.06
N THR A 193 3.75 -12.69 -9.26
CA THR A 193 2.43 -13.04 -9.79
C THR A 193 2.48 -13.54 -11.24
N ARG A 194 3.34 -12.96 -12.11
CA ARG A 194 3.60 -13.48 -13.47
C ARG A 194 4.23 -14.87 -13.47
N LYS A 195 5.02 -15.22 -12.45
CA LYS A 195 5.57 -16.58 -12.27
C LYS A 195 4.58 -17.55 -11.59
N GLY A 196 3.30 -17.20 -11.53
CA GLY A 196 2.23 -18.04 -11.01
C GLY A 196 2.11 -18.08 -9.49
N CYS A 197 2.84 -17.21 -8.76
CA CYS A 197 2.62 -17.07 -7.33
C CYS A 197 1.21 -16.53 -7.07
N GLN A 198 0.48 -17.16 -6.15
CA GLN A 198 -0.85 -16.66 -5.78
C GLN A 198 -0.72 -15.31 -5.05
N PRO A 199 -1.63 -14.34 -5.29
CA PRO A 199 -1.60 -13.05 -4.62
C PRO A 199 -1.54 -13.14 -3.09
N LEU A 200 -2.33 -14.05 -2.50
CA LEU A 200 -2.30 -14.28 -1.05
C LEU A 200 -1.00 -14.90 -0.55
N SER A 201 -0.32 -15.72 -1.37
CA SER A 201 1.02 -16.23 -1.05
C SER A 201 2.05 -15.11 -1.02
N VAL A 202 1.99 -14.18 -2.00
CA VAL A 202 2.86 -13.00 -2.00
C VAL A 202 2.65 -12.19 -0.72
N THR A 203 1.40 -11.91 -0.36
CA THR A 203 1.07 -11.14 0.86
C THR A 203 1.51 -11.88 2.12
N LEU A 204 1.28 -13.20 2.22
CA LEU A 204 1.67 -14.01 3.38
C LEU A 204 3.19 -13.98 3.61
N TYR A 205 3.97 -14.34 2.58
CA TYR A 205 5.42 -14.44 2.72
C TYR A 205 6.08 -13.07 2.82
N SER A 206 5.57 -12.04 2.15
CA SER A 206 6.10 -10.69 2.31
C SER A 206 5.82 -10.13 3.71
N SER A 207 4.66 -10.41 4.30
CA SER A 207 4.37 -10.04 5.69
C SER A 207 5.27 -10.76 6.67
N LEU A 208 5.61 -12.04 6.43
CA LEU A 208 6.56 -12.79 7.24
C LEU A 208 7.93 -12.09 7.26
N PHE A 209 8.52 -11.83 6.09
CA PHE A 209 9.86 -11.27 6.02
C PHE A 209 9.91 -9.81 6.50
N MET A 210 8.89 -9.01 6.18
CA MET A 210 8.76 -7.65 6.71
C MET A 210 8.67 -7.65 8.25
N SER A 211 7.83 -8.53 8.83
CA SER A 211 7.67 -8.61 10.29
C SER A 211 8.93 -9.08 10.98
N LEU A 212 9.63 -10.08 10.44
CA LEU A 212 10.88 -10.56 11.01
C LEU A 212 11.89 -9.41 11.14
N ILE A 213 12.08 -8.61 10.09
CA ILE A 213 12.99 -7.48 10.12
C ILE A 213 12.48 -6.39 11.09
N ALA A 214 11.18 -6.07 11.01
CA ALA A 214 10.59 -5.03 11.85
C ALA A 214 10.64 -5.39 13.35
N LEU A 215 10.40 -6.65 13.72
CA LEU A 215 10.49 -7.11 15.11
C LEU A 215 11.90 -7.00 15.69
N ILE A 216 12.93 -7.24 14.88
CA ILE A 216 14.33 -7.10 15.32
C ILE A 216 14.63 -5.65 15.72
N VAL A 217 14.10 -4.66 14.99
CA VAL A 217 14.46 -3.23 15.19
C VAL A 217 13.43 -2.45 16.02
N SER A 218 12.23 -3.01 16.28
CA SER A 218 11.10 -2.26 16.88
C SER A 218 10.96 -2.39 18.39
N LYS A 219 11.87 -3.09 19.10
CA LYS A 219 11.72 -3.39 20.53
C LYS A 219 10.38 -4.05 20.86
N PRO A 220 10.13 -5.29 20.45
CA PRO A 220 8.82 -5.92 20.49
C PRO A 220 8.21 -6.04 21.90
N HIS A 221 9.04 -6.06 22.97
CA HIS A 221 8.56 -6.09 24.35
C HIS A 221 7.71 -4.85 24.71
N GLU A 222 8.07 -3.66 24.17
CA GLU A 222 7.32 -2.43 24.39
C GLU A 222 5.91 -2.50 23.74
N ILE A 223 5.74 -3.26 22.64
CA ILE A 223 4.43 -3.46 22.00
C ILE A 223 3.45 -4.12 22.98
N PHE A 224 3.89 -5.15 23.68
CA PHE A 224 3.07 -5.85 24.67
C PHE A 224 2.82 -5.01 25.91
N LEU A 225 3.83 -4.29 26.41
CA LEU A 225 3.68 -3.39 27.54
C LEU A 225 2.68 -2.27 27.26
N ASN A 226 2.74 -1.70 26.05
CA ASN A 226 1.79 -0.67 25.64
C ASN A 226 0.36 -1.26 25.50
N ALA A 227 0.20 -2.42 24.88
CA ALA A 227 -1.11 -3.08 24.75
C ALA A 227 -1.76 -3.41 26.12
N ALA A 228 -0.96 -3.70 27.14
CA ALA A 228 -1.44 -3.99 28.48
C ALA A 228 -2.03 -2.76 29.22
N LYS A 229 -1.76 -1.53 28.75
CA LYS A 229 -2.32 -0.31 29.36
C LYS A 229 -3.84 -0.24 29.24
N GLU A 230 -4.38 -0.61 28.08
CA GLU A 230 -5.82 -0.60 27.81
C GLU A 230 -6.19 -1.70 26.80
N PRO A 231 -6.14 -2.99 27.22
CA PRO A 231 -6.21 -4.12 26.29
C PRO A 231 -7.53 -4.20 25.53
N ILE A 232 -8.65 -3.81 26.13
CA ILE A 232 -9.98 -3.84 25.51
C ILE A 232 -10.05 -2.92 24.29
N PHE A 233 -9.35 -1.80 24.31
CA PHE A 233 -9.29 -0.85 23.19
C PHE A 233 -8.13 -1.14 22.26
N LEU A 234 -6.92 -1.36 22.80
CA LEU A 234 -5.70 -1.43 22.01
C LEU A 234 -5.57 -2.72 21.19
N VAL A 235 -5.99 -3.88 21.74
CA VAL A 235 -5.89 -5.16 21.01
C VAL A 235 -6.75 -5.15 19.73
N PRO A 236 -8.04 -4.76 19.76
CA PRO A 236 -8.82 -4.60 18.53
C PRO A 236 -8.21 -3.58 17.54
N MET A 237 -7.65 -2.47 18.06
CA MET A 237 -6.97 -1.48 17.20
C MET A 237 -5.73 -2.06 16.50
N LEU A 238 -4.90 -2.84 17.20
CA LEU A 238 -3.74 -3.50 16.61
C LEU A 238 -4.14 -4.56 15.58
N ILE A 239 -5.20 -5.32 15.83
CA ILE A 239 -5.75 -6.28 14.88
C ILE A 239 -6.31 -5.53 13.66
N GLY A 240 -7.11 -4.49 13.87
CA GLY A 240 -7.66 -3.64 12.82
C GLY A 240 -6.56 -3.00 11.96
N LEU A 241 -5.51 -2.49 12.60
CA LEU A 241 -4.32 -1.97 11.91
C LEU A 241 -3.75 -3.01 10.95
N GLY A 242 -3.56 -4.26 11.39
CA GLY A 242 -3.03 -5.32 10.53
C GLY A 242 -3.98 -5.74 9.42
N VAL A 243 -5.25 -5.95 9.73
CA VAL A 243 -6.23 -6.44 8.76
C VAL A 243 -6.59 -5.35 7.73
N ILE A 244 -6.96 -4.16 8.18
CA ILE A 244 -7.50 -3.10 7.31
C ILE A 244 -6.39 -2.41 6.51
N THR A 245 -5.20 -2.21 7.11
CA THR A 245 -4.11 -1.49 6.43
C THR A 245 -3.06 -2.39 5.81
N PHE A 246 -3.15 -3.72 6.00
CA PHE A 246 -2.20 -4.66 5.40
C PHE A 246 -2.89 -5.84 4.69
N VAL A 247 -3.59 -6.72 5.40
CA VAL A 247 -4.16 -7.95 4.79
C VAL A 247 -5.00 -7.60 3.55
N LEU A 248 -6.03 -6.79 3.73
CA LEU A 248 -6.98 -6.48 2.68
C LEU A 248 -6.35 -5.71 1.51
N PRO A 249 -5.67 -4.56 1.74
CA PRO A 249 -5.16 -3.78 0.63
C PRO A 249 -4.05 -4.50 -0.15
N TYR A 250 -3.15 -5.22 0.52
CA TYR A 250 -2.11 -5.96 -0.18
C TYR A 250 -2.63 -7.19 -0.94
N ALA A 251 -3.70 -7.84 -0.45
CA ALA A 251 -4.38 -8.91 -1.18
C ALA A 251 -5.07 -8.35 -2.45
N PHE A 252 -5.78 -7.23 -2.35
CA PHE A 252 -6.39 -6.56 -3.49
C PHE A 252 -5.34 -6.06 -4.48
N TYR A 253 -4.30 -5.40 -4.00
CA TYR A 253 -3.23 -4.88 -4.83
C TYR A 253 -2.49 -6.00 -5.58
N SER A 254 -2.08 -7.05 -4.87
CA SER A 254 -1.39 -8.20 -5.49
C SER A 254 -2.26 -8.93 -6.51
N SER A 255 -3.58 -8.97 -6.29
CA SER A 255 -4.53 -9.53 -7.25
C SER A 255 -4.65 -8.66 -8.51
N ALA A 256 -4.70 -7.34 -8.34
CA ALA A 256 -4.85 -6.39 -9.43
C ALA A 256 -3.59 -6.24 -10.27
N ILE A 257 -2.40 -6.19 -9.66
CA ILE A 257 -1.13 -6.04 -10.36
C ILE A 257 -0.80 -7.25 -11.24
N LYS A 258 -1.43 -8.39 -11.00
CA LYS A 258 -1.35 -9.56 -11.90
C LYS A 258 -1.86 -9.22 -13.29
N VAL A 259 -2.91 -8.41 -13.39
CA VAL A 259 -3.60 -8.03 -14.62
C VAL A 259 -3.08 -6.69 -15.15
N LEU A 260 -3.10 -5.66 -14.30
CA LEU A 260 -2.73 -4.29 -14.69
C LEU A 260 -1.22 -4.13 -14.92
N PRO A 261 -0.82 -3.18 -15.81
CA PRO A 261 0.56 -2.72 -15.92
C PRO A 261 1.07 -2.20 -14.57
N ALA A 262 2.34 -2.51 -14.23
CA ALA A 262 2.88 -2.14 -12.92
C ALA A 262 2.95 -0.62 -12.72
N GLY A 263 3.27 0.13 -13.78
CA GLY A 263 3.26 1.60 -13.77
C GLY A 263 1.86 2.17 -13.45
N THR A 264 0.82 1.64 -14.11
CA THR A 264 -0.58 2.03 -13.86
C THR A 264 -1.01 1.69 -12.43
N ALA A 265 -0.69 0.48 -11.95
CA ALA A 265 -1.03 0.05 -10.61
C ALA A 265 -0.37 0.94 -9.54
N SER A 266 0.92 1.24 -9.71
CA SER A 266 1.66 2.13 -8.80
C SER A 266 1.15 3.57 -8.83
N ALA A 267 0.81 4.09 -10.02
CA ALA A 267 0.23 5.43 -10.13
C ALA A 267 -1.14 5.52 -9.43
N LEU A 268 -2.02 4.53 -9.62
CA LEU A 268 -3.33 4.50 -8.98
C LEU A 268 -3.26 4.42 -7.45
N SER A 269 -2.19 3.86 -6.87
CA SER A 269 -2.04 3.81 -5.41
C SER A 269 -1.89 5.20 -4.76
N ILE A 270 -1.63 6.26 -5.54
CA ILE A 270 -1.63 7.66 -5.08
C ILE A 270 -3.02 8.12 -4.60
N VAL A 271 -4.07 7.34 -4.80
CA VAL A 271 -5.37 7.55 -4.13
C VAL A 271 -5.23 7.51 -2.60
N GLU A 272 -4.23 6.82 -2.05
CA GLU A 272 -3.98 6.71 -0.60
C GLU A 272 -3.86 8.07 0.11
N PRO A 273 -2.96 9.00 -0.26
CA PRO A 273 -2.85 10.29 0.42
C PRO A 273 -4.11 11.16 0.27
N MET A 274 -4.83 11.03 -0.85
CA MET A 274 -6.13 11.67 -1.02
C MET A 274 -7.15 11.13 -0.01
N ALA A 275 -7.25 9.81 0.12
CA ALA A 275 -8.16 9.17 1.07
C ALA A 275 -7.79 9.52 2.52
N ALA A 276 -6.49 9.51 2.86
CA ALA A 276 -6.01 9.91 4.19
C ALA A 276 -6.43 11.34 4.54
N THR A 277 -6.29 12.29 3.61
CA THR A 277 -6.73 13.68 3.82
C THR A 277 -8.23 13.77 4.03
N LEU A 278 -9.03 13.04 3.24
CA LEU A 278 -10.48 13.03 3.42
C LEU A 278 -10.86 12.45 4.80
N PHE A 279 -10.21 11.38 5.23
CA PHE A 279 -10.45 10.83 6.57
C PHE A 279 -10.05 11.81 7.67
N SER A 280 -8.93 12.54 7.55
CA SER A 280 -8.54 13.58 8.51
C SER A 280 -9.60 14.67 8.62
N VAL A 281 -10.13 15.15 7.49
CA VAL A 281 -11.19 16.17 7.47
C VAL A 281 -12.48 15.66 8.13
N PHE A 282 -12.93 14.45 7.77
CA PHE A 282 -14.22 13.94 8.24
C PHE A 282 -14.20 13.39 9.67
N LEU A 283 -13.07 12.86 10.14
CA LEU A 283 -12.99 12.19 11.44
C LEU A 283 -12.32 13.02 12.52
N PHE A 284 -11.45 13.97 12.13
CA PHE A 284 -10.67 14.77 13.06
C PHE A 284 -10.94 16.28 12.93
N ASP A 285 -11.98 16.66 12.16
CA ASP A 285 -12.38 18.06 11.92
C ASP A 285 -11.22 18.93 11.39
N GLU A 286 -10.26 18.33 10.69
CA GLU A 286 -9.18 19.07 10.06
C GLU A 286 -9.73 19.93 8.91
N LYS A 287 -9.24 21.16 8.78
CA LYS A 287 -9.68 22.06 7.73
C LYS A 287 -9.07 21.66 6.38
N LEU A 288 -9.92 21.38 5.40
CA LEU A 288 -9.48 21.20 4.03
C LEU A 288 -8.91 22.51 3.48
N THR A 289 -7.61 22.52 3.19
CA THR A 289 -6.99 23.69 2.56
C THR A 289 -7.36 23.75 1.08
N LEU A 290 -7.31 24.96 0.49
CA LEU A 290 -7.52 25.13 -0.95
C LEU A 290 -6.58 24.25 -1.78
N TYR A 291 -5.31 24.18 -1.37
CA TYR A 291 -4.29 23.35 -2.04
C TYR A 291 -4.62 21.86 -1.97
N SER A 292 -5.06 21.36 -0.81
CA SER A 292 -5.49 19.96 -0.68
C SER A 292 -6.72 19.68 -1.55
N GLY A 293 -7.68 20.60 -1.64
CA GLY A 293 -8.84 20.49 -2.52
C GLY A 293 -8.43 20.39 -4.00
N ILE A 294 -7.53 21.26 -4.47
CA ILE A 294 -6.99 21.21 -5.84
C ILE A 294 -6.26 19.87 -6.06
N GLY A 295 -5.45 19.44 -5.10
CA GLY A 295 -4.72 18.17 -5.18
C GLY A 295 -5.64 16.95 -5.34
N ILE A 296 -6.74 16.90 -4.58
CA ILE A 296 -7.76 15.85 -4.71
C ILE A 296 -8.36 15.84 -6.13
N VAL A 297 -8.72 17.01 -6.67
CA VAL A 297 -9.27 17.12 -8.05
C VAL A 297 -8.26 16.61 -9.09
N LEU A 298 -6.97 16.96 -8.95
CA LEU A 298 -5.92 16.48 -9.85
C LEU A 298 -5.77 14.95 -9.78
N ILE A 299 -5.77 14.35 -8.59
CA ILE A 299 -5.69 12.89 -8.42
C ILE A 299 -6.89 12.20 -9.06
N LEU A 300 -8.11 12.68 -8.79
CA LEU A 300 -9.33 12.10 -9.37
C LEU A 300 -9.34 12.22 -10.90
N GLY A 301 -8.95 13.38 -11.44
CA GLY A 301 -8.83 13.60 -12.88
C GLY A 301 -7.82 12.63 -13.53
N ALA A 302 -6.69 12.40 -12.88
CA ALA A 302 -5.67 11.47 -13.36
C ALA A 302 -6.13 10.00 -13.29
N VAL A 303 -6.85 9.58 -12.24
CA VAL A 303 -7.46 8.25 -12.14
C VAL A 303 -8.43 8.01 -13.30
N LEU A 304 -9.29 8.98 -13.61
CA LEU A 304 -10.22 8.90 -14.74
C LEU A 304 -9.49 8.83 -16.09
N LEU A 305 -8.37 9.56 -16.23
CA LEU A 305 -7.55 9.54 -17.43
C LEU A 305 -6.91 8.17 -17.67
N LEU A 306 -6.35 7.55 -16.62
CA LEU A 306 -5.78 6.20 -16.69
C LEU A 306 -6.85 5.14 -17.00
N GLY A 307 -8.02 5.24 -16.39
CA GLY A 307 -9.14 4.32 -16.65
C GLY A 307 -9.59 4.31 -18.11
N LYS A 308 -9.58 5.48 -18.78
CA LYS A 308 -9.93 5.58 -20.21
C LYS A 308 -8.85 5.01 -21.14
N THR A 309 -7.58 5.08 -20.76
CA THR A 309 -6.45 4.68 -21.62
C THR A 309 -6.25 3.17 -21.62
N ASP A 310 -6.30 2.53 -20.45
CA ASP A 310 -6.06 1.09 -20.36
C ASP A 310 -7.29 0.27 -20.81
N GLY A 311 -8.51 0.84 -20.72
CA GLY A 311 -9.72 0.23 -21.27
C GLY A 311 -9.80 0.22 -22.82
N LYS A 312 -8.96 1.02 -23.52
CA LYS A 312 -8.88 1.02 -24.99
C LYS A 312 -7.84 0.04 -25.54
N GLY A 313 -6.90 -0.44 -24.71
CA GLY A 313 -5.82 -1.34 -25.13
C GLY A 313 -6.29 -2.80 -25.36
N GLU A 314 -7.49 -3.15 -24.98
CA GLU A 314 -8.09 -4.50 -25.18
C GLU A 314 -8.78 -4.70 -26.55
N LYS A 315 -8.86 -3.66 -27.37
CA LYS A 315 -9.56 -3.70 -28.68
C LYS A 315 -8.63 -3.76 -29.89
N THR A 316 -7.35 -3.96 -29.69
CA THR A 316 -6.37 -4.22 -30.76
C THR A 316 -5.53 -5.44 -30.38
#